data_10558093738ce721d79a8dbdb3b3ab2d
#
_entry.id   10558093738ce721d79a8dbdb3b3ab2d
#
_cell.length_a   1.000
_cell.length_b   1.000
_cell.length_c   1.000
_cell.angle_alpha   90.00
_cell.angle_beta   90.00
_cell.angle_gamma   90.00
#
_symmetry.space_group_name_H-M   'P 1'
#
loop_
_entity.id
_entity.type
_entity.pdbx_description
1 polymer ?
#
loop_
_entity_poly.entity_id
_entity_poly.type
_entity_poly.pdbx_seq_one_letter_code
_entity_poly.pdbx_strand_id
1 'polypeptide(L)'
;MNRTQAPGLVWAGGRAAVAIRQTRPEDLPALRDFFAGLSAHTRYLRFFGPVTPGAALLRTLAGFADNIDALVAVRRGVIVGHAMAVDRMEPRDTRVTDIGIVVHDAWQGRGVGSALMRALVSGAQARGVSTLEMDVLDSNRQVLAMITGHWPAARVERNSDGLAFRVGLPPAGSKPATIAPQLAIG
;
A
#
# COMPACT_ATOMS: atom_id res chain seq x y z
N MET A 1 -10.63 -17.00 -14.88
CA MET A 1 -10.42 -15.75 -15.66
C MET A 1 -8.96 -15.36 -15.49
N ASN A 2 -8.22 -15.27 -16.60
CA ASN A 2 -6.78 -14.92 -16.59
C ASN A 2 -6.63 -13.46 -16.16
N ARG A 3 -6.07 -13.22 -14.95
CA ARG A 3 -5.57 -11.89 -14.60
C ARG A 3 -4.39 -11.59 -15.51
N THR A 4 -4.55 -10.64 -16.43
CA THR A 4 -3.47 -10.14 -17.28
C THR A 4 -2.37 -9.61 -16.34
N GLN A 5 -1.23 -10.29 -16.28
CA GLN A 5 -0.08 -9.83 -15.52
C GLN A 5 0.41 -8.53 -16.15
N ALA A 6 0.18 -7.41 -15.47
CA ALA A 6 0.86 -6.17 -15.81
C ALA A 6 2.39 -6.38 -15.63
N PRO A 7 3.22 -5.89 -16.56
CA PRO A 7 4.67 -5.98 -16.43
C PRO A 7 5.10 -5.32 -15.11
N GLY A 8 5.92 -6.01 -14.34
CA GLY A 8 6.42 -5.53 -13.05
C GLY A 8 7.07 -4.15 -13.19
N LEU A 9 6.58 -3.19 -12.43
CA LEU A 9 7.17 -1.86 -12.39
C LEU A 9 8.54 -1.95 -11.72
N VAL A 10 9.61 -1.66 -12.46
CA VAL A 10 10.95 -1.55 -11.88
C VAL A 10 11.12 -0.13 -11.37
N TRP A 11 11.18 0.04 -10.06
CA TRP A 11 11.52 1.32 -9.45
C TRP A 11 13.03 1.37 -9.16
N ALA A 12 13.73 2.33 -9.78
CA ALA A 12 15.13 2.60 -9.56
C ALA A 12 15.27 3.92 -8.80
N GLY A 13 15.07 3.88 -7.48
CA GLY A 13 15.37 4.99 -6.58
C GLY A 13 16.68 4.71 -5.86
N GLY A 14 17.76 5.44 -6.20
CA GLY A 14 19.06 5.23 -5.60
C GLY A 14 19.76 3.92 -6.04
N ARG A 15 20.83 3.54 -5.38
CA ARG A 15 21.74 2.41 -5.72
C ARG A 15 21.11 0.99 -5.70
N ALA A 16 19.78 0.84 -5.60
CA ALA A 16 19.16 -0.47 -5.42
C ALA A 16 17.81 -0.56 -6.16
N ALA A 17 17.81 -1.17 -7.35
CA ALA A 17 16.58 -1.49 -8.05
C ALA A 17 15.71 -2.46 -7.23
N VAL A 18 14.43 -2.09 -7.02
CA VAL A 18 13.40 -2.91 -6.39
C VAL A 18 12.31 -3.14 -7.45
N ALA A 19 11.94 -4.39 -7.68
CA ALA A 19 10.84 -4.74 -8.57
C ALA A 19 9.53 -4.78 -7.77
N ILE A 20 8.48 -4.12 -8.26
CA ILE A 20 7.13 -4.22 -7.70
C ILE A 20 6.30 -5.08 -8.64
N ARG A 21 5.65 -6.10 -8.10
CA ARG A 21 4.78 -7.00 -8.85
C ARG A 21 3.64 -7.51 -7.98
N GLN A 22 2.64 -8.08 -8.61
CA GLN A 22 1.58 -8.80 -7.90
C GLN A 22 2.18 -10.00 -7.15
N THR A 23 1.57 -10.32 -6.01
CA THR A 23 1.85 -11.56 -5.28
C THR A 23 1.45 -12.77 -6.11
N ARG A 24 2.09 -13.90 -5.81
CA ARG A 24 1.85 -15.19 -6.44
C ARG A 24 1.65 -16.25 -5.35
N PRO A 25 0.99 -17.37 -5.64
CA PRO A 25 0.85 -18.46 -4.68
C PRO A 25 2.20 -18.96 -4.11
N GLU A 26 3.23 -18.94 -4.94
CA GLU A 26 4.59 -19.36 -4.58
C GLU A 26 5.28 -18.40 -3.60
N ASP A 27 4.76 -17.18 -3.44
CA ASP A 27 5.33 -16.20 -2.50
C ASP A 27 4.93 -16.47 -1.03
N LEU A 28 3.99 -17.38 -0.74
CA LEU A 28 3.51 -17.62 0.62
C LEU A 28 4.63 -17.89 1.64
N PRO A 29 5.62 -18.75 1.36
CA PRO A 29 6.75 -18.94 2.29
C PRO A 29 7.55 -17.66 2.51
N ALA A 30 7.87 -16.93 1.44
CA ALA A 30 8.63 -15.69 1.50
C ALA A 30 7.84 -14.56 2.20
N LEU A 31 6.51 -14.50 2.03
CA LEU A 31 5.65 -13.57 2.77
C LEU A 31 5.63 -13.89 4.26
N ARG A 32 5.54 -15.17 4.64
CA ARG A 32 5.63 -15.56 6.06
C ARG A 32 6.95 -15.08 6.67
N ASP A 33 8.07 -15.34 5.98
CA ASP A 33 9.39 -14.98 6.46
C ASP A 33 9.57 -13.45 6.49
N PHE A 34 9.02 -12.72 5.52
CA PHE A 34 8.97 -11.25 5.50
C PHE A 34 8.25 -10.69 6.73
N PHE A 35 7.02 -11.16 7.02
CA PHE A 35 6.25 -10.67 8.16
C PHE A 35 6.86 -11.09 9.51
N ALA A 36 7.49 -12.25 9.59
CA ALA A 36 8.22 -12.70 10.77
C ALA A 36 9.47 -11.85 11.03
N GLY A 37 10.13 -11.38 9.97
CA GLY A 37 11.34 -10.56 10.03
C GLY A 37 11.10 -9.08 10.35
N LEU A 38 9.85 -8.60 10.37
CA LEU A 38 9.53 -7.23 10.77
C LEU A 38 9.75 -7.02 12.27
N SER A 39 10.20 -5.84 12.67
CA SER A 39 10.22 -5.46 14.07
C SER A 39 8.82 -5.49 14.69
N ALA A 40 8.74 -5.65 16.02
CA ALA A 40 7.49 -5.58 16.75
C ALA A 40 6.76 -4.24 16.51
N HIS A 41 7.52 -3.16 16.43
CA HIS A 41 7.00 -1.82 16.15
C HIS A 41 6.37 -1.74 14.74
N THR A 42 7.08 -2.19 13.70
CA THR A 42 6.56 -2.17 12.32
C THR A 42 5.34 -3.06 12.16
N ARG A 43 5.29 -4.23 12.81
CA ARG A 43 4.08 -5.07 12.84
C ARG A 43 2.93 -4.37 13.53
N TYR A 44 3.17 -3.74 14.68
CA TYR A 44 2.14 -3.00 15.41
C TYR A 44 1.54 -1.88 14.55
N LEU A 45 2.38 -1.09 13.88
CA LEU A 45 1.93 -0.02 12.98
C LEU A 45 1.11 -0.56 11.79
N ARG A 46 1.38 -1.79 11.34
CA ARG A 46 0.67 -2.40 10.19
C ARG A 46 -0.66 -3.03 10.57
N PHE A 47 -0.74 -3.66 11.74
CA PHE A 47 -1.88 -4.48 12.14
C PHE A 47 -2.67 -3.89 13.31
N PHE A 48 -2.29 -2.73 13.81
CA PHE A 48 -2.88 -2.07 14.98
C PHE A 48 -2.80 -2.95 16.24
N GLY A 49 -1.82 -3.85 16.29
CA GLY A 49 -1.62 -4.77 17.40
C GLY A 49 -0.43 -5.71 17.19
N PRO A 50 -0.11 -6.53 18.20
CA PRO A 50 1.03 -7.46 18.18
C PRO A 50 0.70 -8.72 17.33
N VAL A 51 0.24 -8.54 16.11
CA VAL A 51 -0.20 -9.63 15.23
C VAL A 51 0.99 -10.26 14.52
N THR A 52 1.07 -11.60 14.58
CA THR A 52 1.90 -12.40 13.68
C THR A 52 0.97 -13.14 12.71
N PRO A 53 1.06 -12.90 11.40
CA PRO A 53 0.14 -13.51 10.45
C PRO A 53 0.22 -15.04 10.44
N GLY A 54 -0.88 -15.70 10.82
CA GLY A 54 -1.07 -17.14 10.64
C GLY A 54 -1.45 -17.48 9.20
N ALA A 55 -1.61 -18.78 8.90
CA ALA A 55 -1.84 -19.26 7.52
C ALA A 55 -3.05 -18.62 6.84
N ALA A 56 -4.17 -18.43 7.53
CA ALA A 56 -5.37 -17.80 6.96
C ALA A 56 -5.10 -16.34 6.58
N LEU A 57 -4.51 -15.55 7.48
CA LEU A 57 -4.19 -14.14 7.22
C LEU A 57 -3.12 -14.01 6.11
N LEU A 58 -2.13 -14.91 6.05
CA LEU A 58 -1.14 -14.92 4.97
C LEU A 58 -1.79 -15.15 3.59
N ARG A 59 -2.81 -15.98 3.49
CA ARG A 59 -3.56 -16.18 2.23
C ARG A 59 -4.31 -14.91 1.83
N THR A 60 -4.92 -14.20 2.79
CA THR A 60 -5.55 -12.89 2.55
C THR A 60 -4.52 -11.87 2.09
N LEU A 61 -3.39 -11.75 2.79
CA LEU A 61 -2.29 -10.85 2.43
C LEU A 61 -1.67 -11.19 1.06
N ALA A 62 -1.71 -12.45 0.65
CA ALA A 62 -1.28 -12.88 -0.68
C ALA A 62 -2.31 -12.61 -1.80
N GLY A 63 -3.49 -12.06 -1.47
CA GLY A 63 -4.48 -11.68 -2.48
C GLY A 63 -5.27 -12.85 -3.05
N PHE A 64 -5.56 -13.90 -2.25
CA PHE A 64 -6.31 -15.07 -2.72
C PHE A 64 -7.84 -14.88 -2.78
N ALA A 65 -8.34 -13.68 -2.56
CA ALA A 65 -9.74 -13.32 -2.79
C ALA A 65 -9.88 -12.40 -4.00
N ASP A 66 -11.01 -12.47 -4.70
CA ASP A 66 -11.24 -11.72 -5.95
C ASP A 66 -11.27 -10.21 -5.76
N ASN A 67 -11.64 -9.74 -4.57
CA ASN A 67 -11.68 -8.33 -4.21
C ASN A 67 -10.37 -7.82 -3.59
N ILE A 68 -9.31 -8.62 -3.59
CA ILE A 68 -8.01 -8.23 -3.03
C ILE A 68 -6.96 -8.14 -4.15
N ASP A 69 -6.30 -7.00 -4.22
CA ASP A 69 -5.11 -6.78 -5.03
C ASP A 69 -3.91 -6.68 -4.10
N ALA A 70 -2.92 -7.57 -4.24
CA ALA A 70 -1.76 -7.61 -3.36
C ALA A 70 -0.46 -7.54 -4.17
N LEU A 71 0.46 -6.69 -3.70
CA LEU A 71 1.74 -6.40 -4.33
C LEU A 71 2.90 -6.71 -3.38
N VAL A 72 4.00 -7.15 -3.94
CA VAL A 72 5.29 -7.26 -3.25
C VAL A 72 6.35 -6.40 -3.92
N ALA A 73 7.18 -5.78 -3.10
CA ALA A 73 8.43 -5.16 -3.51
C ALA A 73 9.56 -6.17 -3.29
N VAL A 74 10.25 -6.53 -4.36
CA VAL A 74 11.26 -7.61 -4.35
C VAL A 74 12.62 -7.07 -4.74
N ARG A 75 13.65 -7.44 -4.01
CA ARG A 75 15.05 -7.19 -4.34
C ARG A 75 15.87 -8.45 -4.27
N ARG A 76 16.54 -8.79 -5.38
CA ARG A 76 17.38 -10.03 -5.48
C ARG A 76 16.67 -11.27 -4.94
N GLY A 77 15.36 -11.42 -5.27
CA GLY A 77 14.54 -12.55 -4.82
C GLY A 77 13.97 -12.44 -3.41
N VAL A 78 14.33 -11.41 -2.63
CA VAL A 78 13.84 -11.22 -1.25
C VAL A 78 12.70 -10.18 -1.24
N ILE A 79 11.59 -10.46 -0.55
CA ILE A 79 10.51 -9.51 -0.33
C ILE A 79 10.99 -8.48 0.71
N VAL A 80 10.93 -7.19 0.33
CA VAL A 80 11.34 -6.06 1.17
C VAL A 80 10.18 -5.11 1.48
N GLY A 81 9.01 -5.35 0.88
CA GLY A 81 7.79 -4.59 1.15
C GLY A 81 6.57 -5.34 0.63
N HIS A 82 5.43 -5.06 1.24
CA HIS A 82 4.13 -5.62 0.89
C HIS A 82 3.09 -4.52 0.90
N ALA A 83 2.15 -4.61 -0.03
CA ALA A 83 1.00 -3.73 -0.09
C ALA A 83 -0.23 -4.52 -0.52
N MET A 84 -1.41 -4.13 -0.04
CA MET A 84 -2.68 -4.70 -0.46
C MET A 84 -3.76 -3.64 -0.54
N ALA A 85 -4.72 -3.89 -1.42
CA ALA A 85 -5.95 -3.15 -1.57
C ALA A 85 -7.12 -4.12 -1.46
N VAL A 86 -8.14 -3.77 -0.68
CA VAL A 86 -9.37 -4.56 -0.53
C VAL A 86 -10.52 -3.74 -1.08
N ASP A 87 -11.03 -4.14 -2.23
CA ASP A 87 -12.12 -3.43 -2.90
C ASP A 87 -13.47 -3.82 -2.27
N ARG A 88 -14.33 -2.83 -2.05
CA ARG A 88 -15.72 -3.01 -1.66
C ARG A 88 -16.64 -2.06 -2.42
N MET A 89 -17.92 -2.40 -2.45
CA MET A 89 -18.95 -1.53 -3.01
C MET A 89 -19.70 -0.82 -1.88
N GLU A 90 -19.84 0.48 -1.98
CA GLU A 90 -20.72 1.31 -1.16
C GLU A 90 -22.03 1.61 -1.93
N PRO A 91 -23.05 2.15 -1.24
CA PRO A 91 -24.26 2.62 -1.88
C PRO A 91 -23.99 3.58 -3.06
N ARG A 92 -24.88 3.59 -4.05
CA ARG A 92 -24.75 4.38 -5.31
C ARG A 92 -23.59 3.92 -6.21
N ASP A 93 -23.30 2.62 -6.21
CA ASP A 93 -22.26 1.98 -7.04
C ASP A 93 -20.85 2.61 -6.88
N THR A 94 -20.58 3.17 -5.71
CA THR A 94 -19.28 3.75 -5.40
C THR A 94 -18.30 2.63 -5.03
N ARG A 95 -17.27 2.45 -5.85
CA ARG A 95 -16.20 1.49 -5.51
C ARG A 95 -15.14 2.15 -4.64
N VAL A 96 -14.97 1.61 -3.46
CA VAL A 96 -14.01 2.05 -2.44
C VAL A 96 -12.98 0.97 -2.22
N THR A 97 -11.73 1.34 -1.97
CA THR A 97 -10.68 0.39 -1.61
C THR A 97 -9.98 0.81 -0.32
N ASP A 98 -9.84 -0.16 0.59
CA ASP A 98 -9.00 -0.03 1.78
C ASP A 98 -7.59 -0.47 1.44
N ILE A 99 -6.59 0.33 1.78
CA ILE A 99 -5.20 0.01 1.49
C ILE A 99 -4.35 -0.15 2.75
N GLY A 100 -3.43 -1.10 2.68
CA GLY A 100 -2.44 -1.29 3.72
C GLY A 100 -1.07 -1.58 3.12
N ILE A 101 -0.04 -0.89 3.65
CA ILE A 101 1.34 -0.99 3.17
C ILE A 101 2.26 -1.23 4.35
N VAL A 102 3.29 -2.05 4.13
CA VAL A 102 4.40 -2.24 5.08
C VAL A 102 5.71 -2.43 4.32
N VAL A 103 6.77 -1.85 4.85
CA VAL A 103 8.14 -1.98 4.33
C VAL A 103 9.01 -2.52 5.44
N HIS A 104 9.86 -3.50 5.13
CA HIS A 104 10.84 -4.05 6.07
C HIS A 104 11.73 -2.94 6.63
N ASP A 105 12.01 -3.00 7.93
CA ASP A 105 12.69 -1.93 8.69
C ASP A 105 13.97 -1.43 7.99
N ALA A 106 14.81 -2.32 7.51
CA ALA A 106 16.04 -1.99 6.79
C ALA A 106 15.82 -1.28 5.44
N TRP A 107 14.58 -1.23 4.94
CA TRP A 107 14.21 -0.67 3.63
C TRP A 107 13.31 0.57 3.73
N GLN A 108 12.95 0.98 4.92
CA GLN A 108 12.21 2.20 5.18
C GLN A 108 13.06 3.45 4.83
N GLY A 109 12.39 4.58 4.58
CA GLY A 109 13.06 5.82 4.20
C GLY A 109 13.73 5.83 2.81
N ARG A 110 13.56 4.77 2.01
CA ARG A 110 14.18 4.62 0.67
C ARG A 110 13.17 4.74 -0.48
N GLY A 111 11.95 5.22 -0.22
CA GLY A 111 10.91 5.42 -1.23
C GLY A 111 10.14 4.15 -1.65
N VAL A 112 10.43 2.98 -1.05
CA VAL A 112 9.74 1.71 -1.37
C VAL A 112 8.24 1.80 -1.07
N GLY A 113 7.85 2.38 0.07
CA GLY A 113 6.46 2.59 0.45
C GLY A 113 5.71 3.48 -0.55
N SER A 114 6.31 4.60 -0.96
CA SER A 114 5.72 5.49 -1.97
C SER A 114 5.58 4.82 -3.34
N ALA A 115 6.52 3.95 -3.71
CA ALA A 115 6.45 3.20 -4.95
C ALA A 115 5.33 2.15 -4.92
N LEU A 116 5.16 1.41 -3.81
CA LEU A 116 4.05 0.50 -3.57
C LEU A 116 2.70 1.24 -3.60
N MET A 117 2.61 2.40 -2.93
CA MET A 117 1.42 3.23 -2.92
C MET A 117 1.01 3.62 -4.35
N ARG A 118 1.94 4.15 -5.15
CA ARG A 118 1.65 4.52 -6.55
C ARG A 118 1.16 3.34 -7.37
N ALA A 119 1.76 2.16 -7.20
CA ALA A 119 1.36 0.97 -7.93
C ALA A 119 -0.07 0.51 -7.53
N LEU A 120 -0.41 0.52 -6.23
CA LEU A 120 -1.76 0.23 -5.74
C LEU A 120 -2.79 1.21 -6.27
N VAL A 121 -2.51 2.52 -6.17
CA VAL A 121 -3.41 3.58 -6.65
C VAL A 121 -3.68 3.44 -8.14
N SER A 122 -2.63 3.22 -8.94
CA SER A 122 -2.77 2.99 -10.38
C SER A 122 -3.63 1.75 -10.68
N GLY A 123 -3.42 0.65 -9.96
CA GLY A 123 -4.23 -0.56 -10.08
C GLY A 123 -5.68 -0.33 -9.67
N ALA A 124 -5.92 0.37 -8.57
CA ALA A 124 -7.25 0.72 -8.09
C ALA A 124 -8.01 1.58 -9.13
N GLN A 125 -7.38 2.62 -9.67
CA GLN A 125 -7.95 3.44 -10.74
C GLN A 125 -8.31 2.62 -11.99
N ALA A 126 -7.43 1.70 -12.40
CA ALA A 126 -7.69 0.81 -13.54
C ALA A 126 -8.90 -0.12 -13.31
N ARG A 127 -9.23 -0.44 -12.06
CA ARG A 127 -10.42 -1.20 -11.67
C ARG A 127 -11.67 -0.33 -11.46
N GLY A 128 -11.56 0.99 -11.67
CA GLY A 128 -12.68 1.93 -11.51
C GLY A 128 -12.96 2.31 -10.05
N VAL A 129 -11.98 2.18 -9.17
CA VAL A 129 -12.08 2.67 -7.79
C VAL A 129 -12.09 4.20 -7.82
N SER A 130 -13.05 4.80 -7.12
CA SER A 130 -13.21 6.25 -7.00
C SER A 130 -12.77 6.81 -5.65
N THR A 131 -12.56 5.95 -4.65
CA THR A 131 -12.21 6.38 -3.30
C THR A 131 -11.21 5.41 -2.68
N LEU A 132 -10.16 5.97 -2.08
CA LEU A 132 -9.24 5.22 -1.20
C LEU A 132 -9.58 5.49 0.26
N GLU A 133 -9.42 4.46 1.09
CA GLU A 133 -9.45 4.59 2.55
C GLU A 133 -8.17 4.03 3.16
N MET A 134 -7.74 4.65 4.23
CA MET A 134 -6.53 4.28 4.96
C MET A 134 -6.71 4.60 6.43
N ASP A 135 -6.54 3.59 7.29
CA ASP A 135 -6.41 3.79 8.72
C ASP A 135 -4.93 3.87 9.10
N VAL A 136 -4.58 4.88 9.89
CA VAL A 136 -3.19 5.13 10.29
C VAL A 136 -3.13 5.50 11.76
N LEU A 137 -2.31 4.80 12.53
CA LEU A 137 -2.04 5.14 13.93
C LEU A 137 -1.42 6.54 14.05
N ASP A 138 -1.80 7.30 15.05
CA ASP A 138 -1.26 8.64 15.35
C ASP A 138 0.26 8.65 15.51
N SER A 139 0.82 7.55 15.98
CA SER A 139 2.27 7.37 16.16
C SER A 139 3.02 7.16 14.83
N ASN A 140 2.32 6.82 13.74
CA ASN A 140 2.96 6.54 12.44
C ASN A 140 3.23 7.83 11.65
N ARG A 141 4.09 8.70 12.20
CA ARG A 141 4.44 10.01 11.63
C ARG A 141 4.89 9.95 10.18
N GLN A 142 5.63 8.89 9.82
CA GLN A 142 6.16 8.74 8.46
C GLN A 142 5.04 8.52 7.43
N VAL A 143 4.06 7.67 7.73
CA VAL A 143 2.92 7.41 6.84
C VAL A 143 1.99 8.61 6.80
N LEU A 144 1.74 9.26 7.94
CA LEU A 144 0.95 10.49 8.01
C LEU A 144 1.54 11.58 7.11
N ALA A 145 2.85 11.83 7.19
CA ALA A 145 3.53 12.80 6.32
C ALA A 145 3.46 12.42 4.84
N MET A 146 3.57 11.12 4.52
CA MET A 146 3.43 10.62 3.15
C MET A 146 2.02 10.87 2.60
N ILE A 147 0.96 10.56 3.36
CA ILE A 147 -0.43 10.72 2.93
C ILE A 147 -0.75 12.20 2.75
N THR A 148 -0.46 13.04 3.73
CA THR A 148 -0.74 14.48 3.67
C THR A 148 0.05 15.17 2.54
N GLY A 149 1.26 14.70 2.25
CA GLY A 149 2.05 15.19 1.12
C GLY A 149 1.48 14.79 -0.25
N HIS A 150 0.90 13.58 -0.38
CA HIS A 150 0.32 13.13 -1.64
C HIS A 150 -1.12 13.64 -1.85
N TRP A 151 -1.90 13.76 -0.78
CA TRP A 151 -3.31 14.14 -0.81
C TRP A 151 -3.63 15.19 0.26
N PRO A 152 -3.21 16.45 0.06
CA PRO A 152 -3.44 17.52 1.02
C PRO A 152 -4.94 17.83 1.23
N ALA A 153 -5.80 17.44 0.28
CA ALA A 153 -7.25 17.60 0.35
C ALA A 153 -7.98 16.33 0.84
N ALA A 154 -7.27 15.34 1.38
CA ALA A 154 -7.90 14.15 1.96
C ALA A 154 -8.83 14.54 3.10
N ARG A 155 -10.01 13.90 3.18
CA ARG A 155 -10.84 13.98 4.38
C ARG A 155 -10.20 13.14 5.47
N VAL A 156 -10.13 13.67 6.68
CA VAL A 156 -9.51 13.01 7.82
C VAL A 156 -10.51 12.98 8.96
N GLU A 157 -10.76 11.81 9.50
CA GLU A 157 -11.58 11.61 10.68
C GLU A 157 -10.74 10.91 11.76
N ARG A 158 -10.96 11.28 13.02
CA ARG A 158 -10.32 10.62 14.16
C ARG A 158 -11.19 9.45 14.61
N ASN A 159 -10.61 8.28 14.75
CA ASN A 159 -11.23 7.11 15.37
C ASN A 159 -10.51 6.74 16.68
N SER A 160 -10.92 5.65 17.33
CA SER A 160 -10.34 5.18 18.60
C SER A 160 -8.84 4.84 18.48
N ASP A 161 -8.38 4.45 17.31
CA ASP A 161 -7.06 3.86 17.12
C ASP A 161 -6.10 4.79 16.36
N GLY A 162 -6.62 5.89 15.77
CA GLY A 162 -5.80 6.82 15.01
C GLY A 162 -6.60 7.73 14.09
N LEU A 163 -6.15 7.88 12.86
CA LEU A 163 -6.75 8.70 11.83
C LEU A 163 -7.21 7.85 10.64
N ALA A 164 -8.47 8.01 10.26
CA ALA A 164 -9.03 7.46 9.02
C ALA A 164 -8.95 8.54 7.92
N PHE A 165 -8.30 8.20 6.82
CA PHE A 165 -8.20 9.06 5.63
C PHE A 165 -9.14 8.54 4.55
N ARG A 166 -9.87 9.48 3.92
CA ARG A 166 -10.68 9.20 2.74
C ARG A 166 -10.26 10.13 1.60
N VAL A 167 -9.84 9.53 0.48
CA VAL A 167 -9.27 10.23 -0.68
C VAL A 167 -10.09 9.93 -1.92
N GLY A 168 -10.63 10.96 -2.58
CA GLY A 168 -11.23 10.83 -3.90
C GLY A 168 -10.16 10.60 -4.96
N LEU A 169 -10.35 9.59 -5.80
CA LEU A 169 -9.48 9.31 -6.95
C LEU A 169 -10.10 9.87 -8.23
N PRO A 170 -9.32 10.60 -9.05
CA PRO A 170 -9.76 10.95 -10.39
C PRO A 170 -9.85 9.67 -11.26
N PRO A 171 -10.70 9.65 -12.29
CA PRO A 171 -10.78 8.54 -13.23
C PRO A 171 -9.42 8.17 -13.82
N ALA A 172 -9.25 6.89 -14.20
CA ALA A 172 -8.03 6.42 -14.85
C ALA A 172 -7.74 7.27 -16.12
N GLY A 173 -6.47 7.70 -16.26
CA GLY A 173 -6.05 8.55 -17.38
C GLY A 173 -6.21 10.06 -17.17
N SER A 174 -6.81 10.50 -16.08
CA SER A 174 -6.78 11.91 -15.70
C SER A 174 -5.35 12.30 -15.29
N LYS A 175 -4.85 13.44 -15.80
CA LYS A 175 -3.59 13.98 -15.32
C LYS A 175 -3.64 14.14 -13.79
N PRO A 176 -2.65 13.61 -13.03
CA PRO A 176 -2.60 13.93 -11.60
C PRO A 176 -2.60 15.45 -11.45
N ALA A 177 -3.39 15.97 -10.51
CA ALA A 177 -3.33 17.38 -10.17
C ALA A 177 -1.85 17.71 -9.89
N THR A 178 -1.29 18.64 -10.66
CA THR A 178 0.11 19.06 -10.53
C THR A 178 0.31 19.56 -9.10
N ILE A 179 0.98 18.77 -8.27
CA ILE A 179 1.49 19.25 -6.99
C ILE A 179 2.66 20.16 -7.37
N ALA A 180 2.42 21.47 -7.30
CA ALA A 180 3.51 22.44 -7.41
C ALA A 180 4.56 22.13 -6.34
N PRO A 181 5.87 22.13 -6.68
CA PRO A 181 6.91 21.99 -5.67
C PRO A 181 6.78 23.20 -4.73
N GLN A 182 6.39 22.95 -3.49
CA GLN A 182 6.53 23.98 -2.46
C GLN A 182 8.03 24.24 -2.28
N LEU A 183 8.43 25.42 -2.70
CA LEU A 183 9.73 26.00 -2.41
C LEU A 183 10.01 25.88 -0.92
N ALA A 184 11.15 25.28 -0.61
CA ALA A 184 11.76 25.38 0.70
C ALA A 184 11.88 26.87 1.06
N ILE A 185 11.21 27.28 2.11
CA ILE A 185 11.48 28.57 2.77
C ILE A 185 12.35 28.22 3.97
N GLY A 186 13.50 28.90 4.03
CA GLY A 186 14.66 28.82 4.87
C GLY A 186 14.50 28.59 6.38
#